data_76a392e15bf16f3a396bd342d8258540
#
_entry.id   76a392e15bf16f3a396bd342d8258540
#
_cell.length_a   1.000
_cell.length_b   1.000
_cell.length_c   1.000
_cell.angle_alpha   90.00
_cell.angle_beta   90.00
_cell.angle_gamma   90.00
#
_symmetry.space_group_name_H-M   'P 1'
#
loop_
_entity.id
_entity.type
_entity.pdbx_description
1 polymer ?
#
loop_
_entity_poly.entity_id
_entity_poly.type
_entity_poly.pdbx_seq_one_letter_code
_entity_poly.pdbx_strand_id
1 'polypeptide(L)'
;MIEEWRPVVGFEGAYEISSWGRLKSLPRLRPAANGGGTQRVRGGIRRLSSGTGGYITASCFAFGKSRNTLVHVLVAEAFVPNPDNLPEVNHKDKVRTNNTPDNLEWVTRVDNVTRGEECGRHKLTTGQVLEIRARLAIGVKQAVLAEMYGVDPSAISNIKRRKNWKHI
;
A
#
# COMPACT_ATOMS: atom_id res chain seq x y z
N MET A 1 -3.37 -17.85 -17.67
CA MET A 1 -3.58 -18.31 -16.26
C MET A 1 -5.06 -18.38 -15.98
N ILE A 2 -5.51 -19.43 -15.29
CA ILE A 2 -6.89 -19.57 -14.82
C ILE A 2 -7.03 -18.69 -13.57
N GLU A 3 -8.16 -18.00 -13.43
CA GLU A 3 -8.44 -17.19 -12.24
C GLU A 3 -8.77 -18.08 -11.04
N GLU A 4 -8.01 -17.94 -9.98
CA GLU A 4 -8.23 -18.62 -8.70
C GLU A 4 -8.88 -17.70 -7.68
N TRP A 5 -9.69 -18.24 -6.79
CA TRP A 5 -10.36 -17.52 -5.72
C TRP A 5 -9.96 -18.10 -4.36
N ARG A 6 -9.60 -17.22 -3.43
CA ARG A 6 -9.26 -17.58 -2.04
C ARG A 6 -10.00 -16.71 -1.04
N PRO A 7 -10.31 -17.23 0.15
CA PRO A 7 -10.92 -16.43 1.21
C PRO A 7 -10.09 -15.20 1.55
N VAL A 8 -10.77 -14.09 1.84
CA VAL A 8 -10.11 -12.89 2.39
C VAL A 8 -9.81 -13.15 3.86
N VAL A 9 -8.54 -13.01 4.25
CA VAL A 9 -8.06 -13.22 5.63
C VAL A 9 -8.83 -12.36 6.63
N GLY A 10 -9.43 -13.02 7.64
CA GLY A 10 -10.29 -12.41 8.64
C GLY A 10 -11.74 -12.15 8.21
N PHE A 11 -12.10 -12.53 6.98
CA PHE A 11 -13.44 -12.43 6.41
C PHE A 11 -13.86 -13.71 5.67
N GLU A 12 -13.35 -14.84 6.11
CA GLU A 12 -13.65 -16.18 5.57
C GLU A 12 -15.16 -16.43 5.60
N GLY A 13 -15.69 -17.01 4.54
CA GLY A 13 -17.14 -17.23 4.38
C GLY A 13 -17.96 -15.97 4.04
N ALA A 14 -17.34 -14.78 4.02
CA ALA A 14 -18.01 -13.54 3.64
C ALA A 14 -17.47 -12.94 2.35
N TYR A 15 -16.15 -13.05 2.12
CA TYR A 15 -15.49 -12.52 0.93
C TYR A 15 -14.40 -13.44 0.41
N GLU A 16 -14.22 -13.42 -0.91
CA GLU A 16 -13.10 -14.04 -1.61
C GLU A 16 -12.41 -12.99 -2.50
N ILE A 17 -11.09 -13.12 -2.59
CA ILE A 17 -10.25 -12.35 -3.51
C ILE A 17 -9.72 -13.27 -4.60
N SER A 18 -9.67 -12.79 -5.84
CA SER A 18 -9.12 -13.56 -6.94
C SER A 18 -7.65 -13.26 -7.20
N SER A 19 -6.97 -14.17 -7.88
CA SER A 19 -5.61 -13.98 -8.39
C SER A 19 -5.49 -12.83 -9.42
N TRP A 20 -6.61 -12.29 -9.88
CA TRP A 20 -6.67 -11.11 -10.76
C TRP A 20 -7.04 -9.82 -10.00
N GLY A 21 -7.13 -9.87 -8.66
CA GLY A 21 -7.48 -8.71 -7.84
C GLY A 21 -8.96 -8.33 -7.86
N ARG A 22 -9.86 -9.27 -8.20
CA ARG A 22 -11.31 -9.06 -8.11
C ARG A 22 -11.82 -9.51 -6.74
N LEU A 23 -12.65 -8.70 -6.09
CA LEU A 23 -13.28 -9.04 -4.81
C LEU A 23 -14.69 -9.58 -5.04
N LYS A 24 -15.03 -10.68 -4.43
CA LYS A 24 -16.36 -11.29 -4.45
C LYS A 24 -16.94 -11.37 -3.05
N SER A 25 -18.18 -10.89 -2.87
CA SER A 25 -18.97 -11.13 -1.67
C SER A 25 -19.68 -12.46 -1.79
N LEU A 26 -19.67 -13.28 -0.74
CA LEU A 26 -20.39 -14.54 -0.68
C LEU A 26 -21.81 -14.34 -0.16
N PRO A 27 -22.79 -15.18 -0.61
CA PRO A 27 -24.13 -15.17 -0.07
C PRO A 27 -24.11 -15.52 1.42
N ARG A 28 -24.77 -14.71 2.26
CA ARG A 28 -24.87 -14.96 3.70
C ARG A 28 -26.06 -14.26 4.31
N LEU A 29 -26.44 -14.67 5.52
CA LEU A 29 -27.35 -13.93 6.37
C LEU A 29 -26.56 -12.98 7.27
N ARG A 30 -27.09 -11.78 7.52
CA ARG A 30 -26.55 -10.83 8.49
C ARG A 30 -27.68 -10.27 9.34
N PRO A 31 -27.41 -9.80 10.56
CA PRO A 31 -28.39 -9.06 11.33
C PRO A 31 -28.88 -7.83 10.53
N ALA A 32 -30.17 -7.54 10.58
CA ALA A 32 -30.71 -6.32 10.00
C ALA A 32 -30.27 -5.11 10.83
N ALA A 33 -30.01 -3.99 10.14
CA ALA A 33 -29.50 -2.77 10.79
C ALA A 33 -30.48 -2.16 11.83
N ASN A 34 -31.76 -2.44 11.69
CA ASN A 34 -32.84 -1.96 12.58
C ASN A 34 -33.17 -2.91 13.76
N GLY A 35 -32.35 -3.95 13.99
CA GLY A 35 -32.57 -4.92 15.07
C GLY A 35 -33.72 -5.92 14.84
N GLY A 36 -34.41 -5.86 13.69
CA GLY A 36 -35.56 -6.71 13.36
C GLY A 36 -35.20 -7.91 12.47
N GLY A 37 -34.54 -8.94 12.99
CA GLY A 37 -34.31 -10.19 12.26
C GLY A 37 -33.02 -10.24 11.43
N THR A 38 -33.03 -11.03 10.35
CA THR A 38 -31.87 -11.25 9.47
C THR A 38 -32.14 -10.76 8.05
N GLN A 39 -31.13 -10.19 7.43
CA GLN A 39 -31.13 -9.75 6.03
C GLN A 39 -30.21 -10.66 5.20
N ARG A 40 -30.69 -11.09 4.04
CA ARG A 40 -29.89 -11.88 3.09
C ARG A 40 -28.98 -10.94 2.28
N VAL A 41 -27.67 -11.17 2.37
CA VAL A 41 -26.68 -10.61 1.47
C VAL A 41 -26.61 -11.47 0.22
N ARG A 42 -26.84 -10.87 -0.96
CA ARG A 42 -26.63 -11.56 -2.24
C ARG A 42 -25.13 -11.57 -2.54
N GLY A 43 -24.60 -12.75 -2.94
CA GLY A 43 -23.23 -12.85 -3.40
C GLY A 43 -23.02 -12.12 -4.74
N GLY A 44 -21.76 -11.85 -5.08
CA GLY A 44 -21.39 -11.27 -6.38
C GLY A 44 -20.08 -10.49 -6.35
N ILE A 45 -19.57 -10.23 -7.54
CA ILE A 45 -18.35 -9.40 -7.73
C ILE A 45 -18.64 -7.99 -7.25
N ARG A 46 -17.72 -7.46 -6.47
CA ARG A 46 -17.82 -6.10 -5.91
C ARG A 46 -17.16 -5.09 -6.85
N ARG A 47 -17.80 -3.94 -7.03
CA ARG A 47 -17.16 -2.80 -7.67
C ARG A 47 -16.08 -2.27 -6.72
N LEU A 48 -14.87 -2.13 -7.23
CA LEU A 48 -13.72 -1.58 -6.54
C LEU A 48 -13.58 -0.09 -6.88
N SER A 49 -12.90 0.67 -6.04
CA SER A 49 -12.70 2.11 -6.23
C SER A 49 -11.23 2.42 -6.43
N SER A 50 -10.92 3.42 -7.25
CA SER A 50 -9.58 3.98 -7.32
C SER A 50 -9.34 4.84 -6.08
N GLY A 51 -8.28 4.54 -5.35
CA GLY A 51 -7.83 5.30 -4.19
C GLY A 51 -6.77 6.34 -4.56
N THR A 52 -6.26 7.01 -3.53
CA THR A 52 -5.18 7.99 -3.67
C THR A 52 -3.94 7.34 -4.31
N GLY A 53 -3.33 8.05 -5.25
CA GLY A 53 -2.11 7.58 -5.92
C GLY A 53 -2.32 6.46 -6.93
N GLY A 54 -3.55 6.19 -7.39
CA GLY A 54 -3.84 5.19 -8.43
C GLY A 54 -3.90 3.74 -7.94
N TYR A 55 -3.91 3.51 -6.64
CA TYR A 55 -4.15 2.19 -6.07
C TYR A 55 -5.62 1.82 -6.11
N ILE A 56 -5.92 0.53 -6.24
CA ILE A 56 -7.28 0.01 -6.14
C ILE A 56 -7.59 -0.32 -4.67
N THR A 57 -8.73 0.19 -4.18
CA THR A 57 -9.21 0.00 -2.80
C THR A 57 -10.37 -0.97 -2.74
N ALA A 58 -10.44 -1.72 -1.65
CA ALA A 58 -11.50 -2.65 -1.32
C ALA A 58 -12.00 -2.41 0.11
N SER A 59 -13.31 -2.56 0.30
CA SER A 59 -13.97 -2.47 1.60
C SER A 59 -14.70 -3.77 1.90
N CYS A 60 -14.33 -4.43 2.98
CA CYS A 60 -14.99 -5.63 3.50
C CYS A 60 -15.74 -5.29 4.77
N PHE A 61 -16.98 -5.75 4.88
CA PHE A 61 -17.81 -5.60 6.08
C PHE A 61 -18.56 -6.90 6.35
N ALA A 62 -18.22 -7.59 7.43
CA ALA A 62 -18.93 -8.77 7.89
C ALA A 62 -18.62 -9.04 9.38
N PHE A 63 -19.51 -9.79 10.06
CA PHE A 63 -19.30 -10.27 11.42
C PHE A 63 -19.01 -9.13 12.43
N GLY A 64 -19.61 -7.95 12.23
CA GLY A 64 -19.35 -6.77 13.07
C GLY A 64 -17.98 -6.11 12.86
N LYS A 65 -17.18 -6.60 11.90
CA LYS A 65 -15.87 -6.06 11.56
C LYS A 65 -15.93 -5.31 10.23
N SER A 66 -15.10 -4.27 10.09
CA SER A 66 -14.88 -3.58 8.82
C SER A 66 -13.40 -3.45 8.54
N ARG A 67 -13.01 -3.60 7.27
CA ARG A 67 -11.65 -3.38 6.81
C ARG A 67 -11.66 -2.66 5.47
N ASN A 68 -11.06 -1.47 5.45
CA ASN A 68 -10.71 -0.76 4.22
C ASN A 68 -9.24 -0.99 3.93
N THR A 69 -8.93 -1.52 2.76
CA THR A 69 -7.55 -1.89 2.42
C THR A 69 -7.32 -1.79 0.92
N LEU A 70 -6.07 -1.95 0.51
CA LEU A 70 -5.68 -1.98 -0.89
C LEU A 70 -5.83 -3.40 -1.45
N VAL A 71 -6.26 -3.52 -2.70
CA VAL A 71 -6.50 -4.82 -3.35
C VAL A 71 -5.24 -5.67 -3.41
N HIS A 72 -4.08 -5.08 -3.73
CA HIS A 72 -2.81 -5.81 -3.78
C HIS A 72 -2.44 -6.44 -2.42
N VAL A 73 -2.83 -5.81 -1.30
CA VAL A 73 -2.61 -6.38 0.03
C VAL A 73 -3.48 -7.62 0.24
N LEU A 74 -4.77 -7.58 -0.15
CA LEU A 74 -5.66 -8.75 -0.08
C LEU A 74 -5.14 -9.91 -0.95
N VAL A 75 -4.66 -9.60 -2.15
CA VAL A 75 -4.07 -10.62 -3.03
C VAL A 75 -2.79 -11.19 -2.44
N ALA A 76 -1.90 -10.33 -1.93
CA ALA A 76 -0.66 -10.80 -1.32
C ALA A 76 -0.93 -11.69 -0.09
N GLU A 77 -1.83 -11.28 0.80
CA GLU A 77 -2.23 -12.08 1.97
C GLU A 77 -2.79 -13.46 1.58
N ALA A 78 -3.51 -13.54 0.45
CA ALA A 78 -4.14 -14.79 0.02
C ALA A 78 -3.21 -15.70 -0.81
N PHE A 79 -2.29 -15.13 -1.59
CA PHE A 79 -1.58 -15.89 -2.64
C PHE A 79 -0.05 -15.84 -2.53
N VAL A 80 0.53 -14.84 -1.86
CA VAL A 80 1.99 -14.66 -1.80
C VAL A 80 2.51 -15.07 -0.43
N PRO A 81 3.37 -16.11 -0.33
CA PRO A 81 3.96 -16.52 0.95
C PRO A 81 4.72 -15.37 1.63
N ASN A 82 4.59 -15.25 2.95
CA ASN A 82 5.28 -14.26 3.77
C ASN A 82 5.92 -14.92 5.01
N PRO A 83 6.92 -15.78 4.85
CA PRO A 83 7.52 -16.50 5.98
C PRO A 83 8.23 -15.57 6.98
N ASP A 84 8.75 -14.44 6.49
CA ASP A 84 9.50 -13.47 7.29
C ASP A 84 8.61 -12.38 7.92
N ASN A 85 7.28 -12.47 7.76
CA ASN A 85 6.31 -11.52 8.30
C ASN A 85 6.61 -10.06 7.90
N LEU A 86 7.02 -9.84 6.64
CA LEU A 86 7.34 -8.53 6.12
C LEU A 86 6.09 -7.64 6.04
N PRO A 87 6.17 -6.35 6.40
CA PRO A 87 5.00 -5.52 6.66
C PRO A 87 4.36 -4.88 5.43
N GLU A 88 5.07 -4.77 4.31
CA GLU A 88 4.60 -4.01 3.14
C GLU A 88 4.58 -4.86 1.87
N VAL A 89 3.68 -4.52 0.95
CA VAL A 89 3.55 -5.18 -0.36
C VAL A 89 3.97 -4.19 -1.45
N ASN A 90 4.86 -4.63 -2.33
CA ASN A 90 5.33 -3.86 -3.49
C ASN A 90 4.89 -4.51 -4.81
N HIS A 91 4.67 -3.68 -5.85
CA HIS A 91 4.47 -4.13 -7.23
C HIS A 91 5.84 -4.18 -7.94
N LYS A 92 6.26 -5.35 -8.39
CA LYS A 92 7.55 -5.56 -9.05
C LYS A 92 7.69 -4.72 -10.33
N ASP A 93 6.60 -4.60 -11.11
CA ASP A 93 6.55 -3.82 -12.36
C ASP A 93 6.24 -2.34 -12.14
N LYS A 94 6.00 -1.91 -10.88
CA LYS A 94 5.65 -0.54 -10.51
C LYS A 94 4.27 -0.07 -11.00
N VAL A 95 3.46 -0.96 -11.58
CA VAL A 95 2.10 -0.69 -12.05
C VAL A 95 1.10 -1.01 -10.94
N ARG A 96 0.59 0.02 -10.28
CA ARG A 96 -0.29 -0.06 -9.08
C ARG A 96 -1.63 -0.76 -9.30
N THR A 97 -2.00 -0.98 -10.55
CA THR A 97 -3.24 -1.68 -10.93
C THR A 97 -3.01 -3.13 -11.31
N ASN A 98 -1.75 -3.57 -11.49
CA ASN A 98 -1.40 -4.95 -11.77
C ASN A 98 -1.27 -5.74 -10.46
N ASN A 99 -2.40 -6.21 -9.94
CA ASN A 99 -2.51 -6.88 -8.65
C ASN A 99 -2.41 -8.41 -8.75
N THR A 100 -1.74 -8.96 -9.77
CA THR A 100 -1.52 -10.41 -9.89
C THR A 100 -0.47 -10.90 -8.88
N PRO A 101 -0.59 -12.11 -8.30
CA PRO A 101 0.35 -12.62 -7.30
C PRO A 101 1.81 -12.63 -7.76
N ASP A 102 2.06 -12.97 -9.04
CA ASP A 102 3.40 -13.03 -9.62
C ASP A 102 4.09 -11.66 -9.65
N ASN A 103 3.28 -10.59 -9.70
CA ASN A 103 3.77 -9.20 -9.71
C ASN A 103 3.93 -8.61 -8.30
N LEU A 104 3.45 -9.29 -7.26
CA LEU A 104 3.50 -8.80 -5.88
C LEU A 104 4.64 -9.47 -5.11
N GLU A 105 5.20 -8.72 -4.17
CA GLU A 105 6.21 -9.21 -3.24
C GLU A 105 6.05 -8.53 -1.88
N TRP A 106 6.34 -9.28 -0.82
CA TRP A 106 6.46 -8.73 0.52
C TRP A 106 7.82 -8.09 0.70
N VAL A 107 7.88 -6.92 1.32
CA VAL A 107 9.11 -6.14 1.49
C VAL A 107 9.16 -5.48 2.86
N THR A 108 10.38 -5.12 3.29
CA THR A 108 10.53 -4.22 4.43
C THR A 108 10.12 -2.80 4.04
N ARG A 109 9.83 -1.97 5.04
CA ARG A 109 9.55 -0.56 4.80
C ARG A 109 10.75 0.18 4.17
N VAL A 110 11.96 -0.19 4.56
CA VAL A 110 13.19 0.42 4.02
C VAL A 110 13.33 0.09 2.54
N ASP A 111 13.20 -1.19 2.17
CA ASP A 111 13.29 -1.62 0.78
C ASP A 111 12.22 -0.96 -0.09
N ASN A 112 10.99 -0.84 0.42
CA ASN A 112 9.90 -0.19 -0.31
C ASN A 112 10.18 1.30 -0.57
N VAL A 113 10.75 2.00 0.40
CA VAL A 113 11.17 3.41 0.23
C VAL A 113 12.31 3.52 -0.79
N THR A 114 13.36 2.71 -0.65
CA THR A 114 14.52 2.70 -1.56
C THR A 114 14.10 2.42 -3.00
N ARG A 115 13.26 1.43 -3.23
CA ARG A 115 12.71 1.12 -4.56
C ARG A 115 11.82 2.26 -5.09
N GLY A 116 11.13 2.98 -4.20
CA GLY A 116 10.39 4.21 -4.55
C GLY A 116 11.32 5.33 -5.04
N GLU A 117 12.51 5.45 -4.46
CA GLU A 117 13.54 6.42 -4.87
C GLU A 117 14.13 6.08 -6.25
N GLU A 118 14.50 4.81 -6.47
CA GLU A 118 14.97 4.32 -7.77
C GLU A 118 13.97 4.56 -8.90
N CYS A 119 12.68 4.64 -8.57
CA CYS A 119 11.62 4.93 -9.54
C CYS A 119 11.38 6.42 -9.79
N GLY A 120 12.19 7.32 -9.20
CA GLY A 120 12.01 8.76 -9.33
C GLY A 120 10.74 9.31 -8.65
N ARG A 121 10.11 8.56 -7.73
CA ARG A 121 8.96 9.04 -6.95
C ARG A 121 9.33 10.15 -5.98
N HIS A 122 10.57 10.17 -5.56
CA HIS A 122 11.12 11.20 -4.68
C HIS A 122 12.03 12.12 -5.49
N LYS A 123 11.96 13.41 -5.24
CA LYS A 123 12.88 14.38 -5.85
C LYS A 123 14.32 14.20 -5.38
N LEU A 124 14.52 13.53 -4.24
CA LEU A 124 15.82 13.25 -3.64
C LEU A 124 15.95 11.75 -3.35
N THR A 125 17.15 11.22 -3.52
CA THR A 125 17.53 9.86 -3.12
C THR A 125 18.10 9.84 -1.69
N THR A 126 18.18 8.66 -1.07
CA THR A 126 18.84 8.48 0.24
C THR A 126 20.28 9.01 0.24
N GLY A 127 21.06 8.72 -0.82
CA GLY A 127 22.43 9.22 -0.96
C GLY A 127 22.51 10.74 -0.96
N GLN A 128 21.64 11.39 -1.73
CA GLN A 128 21.56 12.85 -1.77
C GLN A 128 21.15 13.46 -0.42
N VAL A 129 20.25 12.80 0.31
CA VAL A 129 19.85 13.27 1.65
C VAL A 129 20.99 13.16 2.66
N LEU A 130 21.78 12.10 2.63
CA LEU A 130 22.98 11.95 3.46
C LEU A 130 24.03 13.02 3.11
N GLU A 131 24.25 13.28 1.84
CA GLU A 131 25.14 14.36 1.37
C GLU A 131 24.65 15.74 1.81
N ILE A 132 23.35 16.03 1.68
CA ILE A 132 22.75 17.27 2.18
C ILE A 132 23.01 17.44 3.68
N ARG A 133 22.84 16.38 4.49
CA ARG A 133 23.11 16.44 5.94
C ARG A 133 24.57 16.71 6.24
N ALA A 134 25.48 16.06 5.51
CA ALA A 134 26.93 16.30 5.67
C ALA A 134 27.30 17.75 5.33
N ARG A 135 26.78 18.29 4.23
CA ARG A 135 27.01 19.68 3.82
C ARG A 135 26.38 20.70 4.78
N LEU A 136 25.22 20.39 5.35
CA LEU A 136 24.61 21.22 6.40
C LEU A 136 25.47 21.25 7.69
N ALA A 137 26.10 20.12 8.04
CA ALA A 137 26.96 20.02 9.23
C ALA A 137 28.22 20.89 9.12
N ILE A 138 28.75 21.06 7.90
CA ILE A 138 29.89 21.96 7.63
C ILE A 138 29.46 23.39 7.31
N GLY A 139 28.20 23.77 7.55
CA GLY A 139 27.72 25.13 7.50
C GLY A 139 27.21 25.64 6.14
N VAL A 140 27.04 24.76 5.14
CA VAL A 140 26.48 25.18 3.84
C VAL A 140 25.04 25.69 4.03
N LYS A 141 24.72 26.85 3.45
CA LYS A 141 23.40 27.48 3.57
C LYS A 141 22.30 26.63 2.91
N GLN A 142 21.13 26.53 3.57
CA GLN A 142 20.00 25.76 3.07
C GLN A 142 19.51 26.17 1.68
N ALA A 143 19.55 27.51 1.39
CA ALA A 143 19.14 28.03 0.08
C ALA A 143 20.06 27.53 -1.05
N VAL A 144 21.37 27.46 -0.81
CA VAL A 144 22.34 26.93 -1.79
C VAL A 144 22.08 25.44 -2.07
N LEU A 145 21.83 24.67 -1.02
CA LEU A 145 21.49 23.24 -1.19
C LEU A 145 20.17 23.05 -1.91
N ALA A 146 19.17 23.88 -1.62
CA ALA A 146 17.87 23.82 -2.31
C ALA A 146 18.01 24.05 -3.83
N GLU A 147 18.82 25.03 -4.21
CA GLU A 147 19.14 25.31 -5.60
C GLU A 147 19.92 24.16 -6.26
N MET A 148 20.99 23.67 -5.60
CA MET A 148 21.83 22.56 -6.11
C MET A 148 21.04 21.29 -6.41
N TYR A 149 20.06 20.97 -5.57
CA TYR A 149 19.26 19.73 -5.70
C TYR A 149 17.89 19.95 -6.34
N GLY A 150 17.58 21.18 -6.79
CA GLY A 150 16.30 21.50 -7.46
C GLY A 150 15.07 21.27 -6.59
N VAL A 151 15.18 21.51 -5.28
CA VAL A 151 14.10 21.33 -4.30
C VAL A 151 13.76 22.63 -3.59
N ASP A 152 12.56 22.68 -2.99
CA ASP A 152 12.15 23.80 -2.17
C ASP A 152 13.01 23.91 -0.89
N PRO A 153 13.39 25.14 -0.44
CA PRO A 153 14.14 25.34 0.79
C PRO A 153 13.50 24.71 2.03
N SER A 154 12.17 24.59 2.05
CA SER A 154 11.44 23.90 3.13
C SER A 154 11.75 22.40 3.18
N ALA A 155 12.04 21.78 2.03
CA ALA A 155 12.47 20.38 1.98
C ALA A 155 13.82 20.19 2.69
N ILE A 156 14.80 21.05 2.41
CA ILE A 156 16.11 21.05 3.08
C ILE A 156 15.96 21.30 4.59
N SER A 157 15.08 22.24 4.97
CA SER A 157 14.78 22.51 6.38
C SER A 157 14.17 21.30 7.09
N ASN A 158 13.28 20.55 6.43
CA ASN A 158 12.68 19.33 6.98
C ASN A 158 13.70 18.18 7.09
N ILE A 159 14.65 18.08 6.14
CA ILE A 159 15.78 17.13 6.21
C ILE A 159 16.69 17.48 7.40
N LYS A 160 17.06 18.74 7.56
CA LYS A 160 17.87 19.23 8.70
C LYS A 160 17.23 18.90 10.04
N ARG A 161 15.91 19.11 10.16
CA ARG A 161 15.14 18.87 11.40
C ARG A 161 14.71 17.41 11.57
N ARG A 162 15.15 16.50 10.70
CA ARG A 162 14.74 15.07 10.68
C ARG A 162 13.22 14.85 10.68
N LYS A 163 12.44 15.81 10.18
CA LYS A 163 10.99 15.64 10.00
C LYS A 163 10.67 14.65 8.87
N ASN A 164 11.45 14.71 7.79
CA ASN A 164 11.45 13.78 6.68
C ASN A 164 12.69 12.88 6.76
N TRP A 165 12.63 11.72 6.09
CA TRP A 165 13.75 10.77 6.04
C TRP A 165 14.21 10.28 7.43
N LYS A 166 13.25 9.95 8.28
CA LYS A 166 13.48 9.54 9.68
C LYS A 166 14.17 8.18 9.81
N HIS A 167 14.15 7.40 8.74
CA HIS A 167 14.71 6.04 8.68
C HIS A 167 16.23 6.02 8.41
N ILE A 168 16.82 7.18 8.11
CA ILE A 168 18.25 7.36 7.90
C ILE A 168 18.82 8.48 8.75
#